data_406219ca4e68c47538254b9580042bef
#
_entry.id   406219ca4e68c47538254b9580042bef
#
_cell.length_a   1.000
_cell.length_b   1.000
_cell.length_c   1.000
_cell.angle_alpha   90.00
_cell.angle_beta   90.00
_cell.angle_gamma   90.00
#
_symmetry.space_group_name_H-M   'P 1'
#
loop_
_entity.id
_entity.type
_entity.pdbx_description
1 polymer ?
#
loop_
_entity_poly.entity_id
_entity_poly.type
_entity_poly.pdbx_seq_one_letter_code
_entity_poly.pdbx_strand_id
1 'polypeptide(L)'
;MNRLQTFYEQLQLPVKTVFIGCFMISIGALLSNPYVNEFLKLDSTFFVSVSMVLMYSGGLILSYFPLYIFIKLIAHRSQEQNIVLMGVVAFGIFTLVMTLLSPSGNHLASYSSVISFTLNEVQYAVFKTGALGIAAVYFMVRYVSRPEKKNRNISQLSHLGKEVFTMINVIVGAILLGVVFSYIWPYVIDFIYSVMNFIASDVNNPMSLFAYGGFERLLTMGNLDTILHQEMWLGPLGGSWMNLAGKTFLGDVNIWAAQLKETVNTVGLGGAGRFTTVYYVLNIFAIPAYLLGLWSTITNKKSKNLNLLVLTGAILVSMISGILLPVELMLLLTAPVLYIFHIFMVSFISAVLSGFGVTLGFSFMGSLFTATPGSIIDLIALMRNPIIFEKIMILLLVGLLAFITYFFMTRFYYRKMAIDVLNIGTKQERIVEFVERLGGLDNIEAISSTPTRVHVNLYDRDKINVAGLHRQGVTRIVETRSGFILSFGSASYIVQNEINNALMNRVIKEDNEE
;
A
#
# COMPACT_ATOMS: atom_id res chain seq x y z
N MET A 1 13.40 -1.03 15.16
CA MET A 1 12.86 -2.20 14.45
C MET A 1 11.51 -2.65 15.00
N ASN A 2 11.37 -2.89 16.30
CA ASN A 2 10.10 -3.38 16.89
C ASN A 2 8.86 -2.49 16.68
N ARG A 3 9.02 -1.15 16.55
CA ARG A 3 7.88 -0.25 16.29
C ARG A 3 7.29 -0.40 14.89
N LEU A 4 8.13 -0.63 13.87
CA LEU A 4 7.69 -0.84 12.49
C LEU A 4 6.97 -2.19 12.34
N GLN A 5 7.47 -3.24 12.97
CA GLN A 5 6.83 -4.55 12.94
C GLN A 5 5.46 -4.53 13.62
N THR A 6 5.35 -3.87 14.78
CA THR A 6 4.04 -3.68 15.46
C THR A 6 3.09 -2.84 14.62
N PHE A 7 3.61 -1.80 13.95
CA PHE A 7 2.81 -0.97 13.04
C PHE A 7 2.32 -1.79 11.84
N TYR A 8 3.18 -2.63 11.26
CA TYR A 8 2.80 -3.54 10.18
C TYR A 8 1.71 -4.54 10.62
N GLU A 9 1.85 -5.15 11.80
CA GLU A 9 0.85 -6.07 12.33
C GLU A 9 -0.52 -5.42 12.51
N GLN A 10 -0.55 -4.14 12.93
CA GLN A 10 -1.79 -3.35 13.03
C GLN A 10 -2.42 -3.08 11.67
N LEU A 11 -1.61 -2.92 10.63
CA LEU A 11 -2.06 -2.60 9.28
C LEU A 11 -2.32 -3.82 8.38
N GLN A 12 -2.13 -5.04 8.89
CA GLN A 12 -2.35 -6.27 8.10
C GLN A 12 -3.73 -6.33 7.45
N LEU A 13 -4.80 -5.94 8.16
CA LEU A 13 -6.16 -5.99 7.61
C LEU A 13 -6.35 -4.98 6.46
N PRO A 14 -6.03 -3.70 6.59
CA PRO A 14 -6.01 -2.76 5.47
C PRO A 14 -5.21 -3.26 4.27
N VAL A 15 -4.00 -3.78 4.48
CA VAL A 15 -3.15 -4.31 3.39
C VAL A 15 -3.81 -5.51 2.71
N LYS A 16 -4.41 -6.44 3.46
CA LYS A 16 -5.16 -7.56 2.90
C LYS A 16 -6.38 -7.09 2.09
N THR A 17 -7.07 -6.05 2.56
CA THR A 17 -8.22 -5.47 1.83
C THR A 17 -7.76 -4.87 0.50
N VAL A 18 -6.64 -4.14 0.49
CA VAL A 18 -6.03 -3.63 -0.75
C VAL A 18 -5.65 -4.78 -1.69
N PHE A 19 -5.06 -5.85 -1.16
CA PHE A 19 -4.71 -7.03 -1.97
C PHE A 19 -5.95 -7.64 -2.64
N ILE A 20 -7.07 -7.76 -1.91
CA ILE A 20 -8.35 -8.25 -2.48
C ILE A 20 -8.85 -7.29 -3.57
N GLY A 21 -8.80 -5.96 -3.33
CA GLY A 21 -9.17 -4.96 -4.34
C GLY A 21 -8.34 -5.08 -5.62
N CYS A 22 -7.02 -5.24 -5.47
CA CYS A 22 -6.12 -5.46 -6.60
C CYS A 22 -6.41 -6.78 -7.34
N PHE A 23 -6.73 -7.84 -6.61
CA PHE A 23 -7.10 -9.12 -7.21
C PHE A 23 -8.40 -9.00 -8.01
N MET A 24 -9.40 -8.26 -7.51
CA MET A 24 -10.63 -7.97 -8.27
C MET A 24 -10.33 -7.20 -9.56
N ILE A 25 -9.51 -6.14 -9.50
CA ILE A 25 -9.09 -5.40 -10.69
C ILE A 25 -8.35 -6.31 -11.65
N SER A 26 -7.48 -7.19 -11.14
CA SER A 26 -6.72 -8.14 -11.96
C SER A 26 -7.62 -9.04 -12.79
N ILE A 27 -8.63 -9.66 -12.16
CA ILE A 27 -9.59 -10.50 -12.86
C ILE A 27 -10.41 -9.66 -13.84
N GLY A 28 -10.88 -8.49 -13.43
CA GLY A 28 -11.64 -7.60 -14.29
C GLY A 28 -10.83 -7.15 -15.52
N ALA A 29 -9.58 -6.74 -15.33
CA ALA A 29 -8.68 -6.35 -16.41
C ALA A 29 -8.38 -7.52 -17.35
N LEU A 30 -8.20 -8.73 -16.82
CA LEU A 30 -8.01 -9.95 -17.63
C LEU A 30 -9.23 -10.23 -18.51
N LEU A 31 -10.43 -10.15 -17.94
CA LEU A 31 -11.68 -10.37 -18.67
C LEU A 31 -11.99 -9.31 -19.73
N SER A 32 -11.46 -8.08 -19.56
CA SER A 32 -11.67 -7.00 -20.53
C SER A 32 -10.49 -6.84 -21.49
N ASN A 33 -9.39 -7.56 -21.30
CA ASN A 33 -8.23 -7.43 -22.16
C ASN A 33 -8.59 -7.90 -23.59
N PRO A 34 -8.40 -7.06 -24.62
CA PRO A 34 -8.82 -7.38 -25.99
C PRO A 34 -8.14 -8.65 -26.54
N TYR A 35 -6.88 -8.89 -26.17
CA TYR A 35 -6.17 -10.09 -26.61
C TYR A 35 -6.67 -11.38 -25.96
N VAL A 36 -7.11 -11.28 -24.70
CA VAL A 36 -7.73 -12.41 -23.97
C VAL A 36 -9.13 -12.68 -24.53
N ASN A 37 -9.89 -11.62 -24.80
CA ASN A 37 -11.23 -11.74 -25.38
C ASN A 37 -11.21 -12.40 -26.77
N GLU A 38 -10.26 -12.01 -27.62
CA GLU A 38 -10.05 -12.61 -28.93
C GLU A 38 -9.69 -14.11 -28.80
N PHE A 39 -8.77 -14.43 -27.89
CA PHE A 39 -8.30 -15.81 -27.68
C PHE A 39 -9.37 -16.74 -27.10
N LEU A 40 -10.11 -16.27 -26.08
CA LEU A 40 -11.13 -17.04 -25.35
C LEU A 40 -12.53 -16.89 -25.94
N LYS A 41 -12.71 -16.02 -26.94
CA LYS A 41 -14.01 -15.73 -27.59
C LYS A 41 -15.07 -15.28 -26.56
N LEU A 42 -14.69 -14.40 -25.64
CA LEU A 42 -15.54 -13.91 -24.54
C LEU A 42 -16.44 -12.73 -24.96
N ASP A 43 -17.03 -12.76 -26.14
CA ASP A 43 -17.78 -11.64 -26.74
C ASP A 43 -19.18 -11.42 -26.14
N SER A 44 -19.46 -11.91 -24.94
CA SER A 44 -20.76 -11.70 -24.33
C SER A 44 -20.81 -10.43 -23.46
N THR A 45 -21.94 -9.71 -23.52
CA THR A 45 -22.23 -8.55 -22.65
C THR A 45 -22.12 -8.90 -21.16
N PHE A 46 -22.33 -10.15 -20.80
CA PHE A 46 -22.18 -10.67 -19.45
C PHE A 46 -20.72 -10.50 -18.95
N PHE A 47 -19.71 -10.96 -19.71
CA PHE A 47 -18.31 -10.83 -19.29
C PHE A 47 -17.85 -9.39 -19.21
N VAL A 48 -18.31 -8.52 -20.10
CA VAL A 48 -18.04 -7.07 -20.02
C VAL A 48 -18.62 -6.48 -18.73
N SER A 49 -19.87 -6.83 -18.39
CA SER A 49 -20.50 -6.34 -17.15
C SER A 49 -19.80 -6.86 -15.90
N VAL A 50 -19.44 -8.14 -15.86
CA VAL A 50 -18.67 -8.73 -14.74
C VAL A 50 -17.31 -8.03 -14.59
N SER A 51 -16.60 -7.82 -15.71
CA SER A 51 -15.35 -7.08 -15.72
C SER A 51 -15.49 -5.69 -15.11
N MET A 52 -16.48 -4.91 -15.58
CA MET A 52 -16.74 -3.57 -15.04
C MET A 52 -17.00 -3.60 -13.53
N VAL A 53 -17.89 -4.50 -13.06
CA VAL A 53 -18.19 -4.62 -11.62
C VAL A 53 -16.92 -4.92 -10.82
N LEU A 54 -16.10 -5.85 -11.26
CA LEU A 54 -14.86 -6.21 -10.57
C LEU A 54 -13.86 -5.05 -10.55
N MET A 55 -13.66 -4.40 -11.69
CA MET A 55 -12.70 -3.30 -11.81
C MET A 55 -13.12 -2.08 -10.98
N TYR A 56 -14.38 -1.66 -11.06
CA TYR A 56 -14.87 -0.52 -10.28
C TYR A 56 -14.92 -0.80 -8.78
N SER A 57 -15.33 -2.01 -8.38
CA SER A 57 -15.34 -2.40 -6.96
C SER A 57 -13.93 -2.44 -6.37
N GLY A 58 -12.99 -3.01 -7.11
CA GLY A 58 -11.57 -3.02 -6.72
C GLY A 58 -10.98 -1.61 -6.70
N GLY A 59 -11.29 -0.77 -7.68
CA GLY A 59 -10.87 0.63 -7.75
C GLY A 59 -11.39 1.46 -6.58
N LEU A 60 -12.63 1.22 -6.15
CA LEU A 60 -13.20 1.85 -4.96
C LEU A 60 -12.41 1.47 -3.69
N ILE A 61 -12.06 0.19 -3.54
CA ILE A 61 -11.23 -0.26 -2.42
C ILE A 61 -9.88 0.46 -2.40
N LEU A 62 -9.22 0.59 -3.55
CA LEU A 62 -7.93 1.28 -3.65
C LEU A 62 -8.03 2.79 -3.37
N SER A 63 -9.09 3.42 -3.83
CA SER A 63 -9.30 4.86 -3.61
C SER A 63 -9.42 5.23 -2.14
N TYR A 64 -9.99 4.34 -1.32
CA TYR A 64 -10.23 4.58 0.10
C TYR A 64 -9.25 3.88 1.04
N PHE A 65 -8.19 3.25 0.52
CA PHE A 65 -7.27 2.52 1.39
C PHE A 65 -6.64 3.39 2.51
N PRO A 66 -6.30 4.68 2.31
CA PRO A 66 -5.80 5.50 3.43
C PRO A 66 -6.83 5.68 4.55
N LEU A 67 -8.13 5.72 4.20
CA LEU A 67 -9.22 5.76 5.19
C LEU A 67 -9.29 4.46 6.00
N TYR A 68 -9.05 3.29 5.40
CA TYR A 68 -9.01 2.01 6.13
C TYR A 68 -7.84 1.96 7.12
N ILE A 69 -6.68 2.51 6.73
CA ILE A 69 -5.55 2.68 7.64
C ILE A 69 -5.93 3.57 8.82
N PHE A 70 -6.55 4.72 8.55
CA PHE A 70 -7.00 5.67 9.55
C PHE A 70 -7.95 5.04 10.56
N ILE A 71 -9.01 4.38 10.09
CA ILE A 71 -9.98 3.68 10.94
C ILE A 71 -9.27 2.66 11.82
N LYS A 72 -8.35 1.87 11.27
CA LYS A 72 -7.64 0.84 12.01
C LYS A 72 -6.69 1.43 13.07
N LEU A 73 -6.01 2.53 12.75
CA LEU A 73 -5.10 3.20 13.68
C LEU A 73 -5.86 3.84 14.86
N ILE A 74 -7.01 4.46 14.60
CA ILE A 74 -7.86 4.99 15.68
C ILE A 74 -8.42 3.85 16.54
N ALA A 75 -9.01 2.83 15.92
CA ALA A 75 -9.60 1.68 16.61
C ALA A 75 -8.60 0.92 17.50
N HIS A 76 -7.32 0.86 17.08
CA HIS A 76 -6.31 0.16 17.86
C HIS A 76 -5.90 0.93 19.14
N ARG A 77 -5.95 2.24 19.12
CA ARG A 77 -5.50 3.08 20.24
C ARG A 77 -6.59 3.51 21.19
N SER A 78 -7.83 3.60 20.72
CA SER A 78 -8.98 3.89 21.55
C SER A 78 -9.69 2.58 21.86
N GLN A 79 -9.81 2.24 23.11
CA GLN A 79 -10.70 1.15 23.55
C GLN A 79 -12.19 1.53 23.39
N GLU A 80 -12.47 2.77 22.98
CA GLU A 80 -13.81 3.33 22.81
C GLU A 80 -14.18 3.35 21.32
N GLN A 81 -15.18 2.57 20.94
CA GLN A 81 -15.71 2.50 19.58
C GLN A 81 -16.23 3.85 19.08
N ASN A 82 -16.71 4.71 19.99
CA ASN A 82 -17.24 6.04 19.67
C ASN A 82 -16.20 6.97 19.02
N ILE A 83 -14.92 6.85 19.40
CA ILE A 83 -13.86 7.69 18.81
C ILE A 83 -13.63 7.36 17.33
N VAL A 84 -13.84 6.11 16.92
CA VAL A 84 -13.72 5.73 15.51
C VAL A 84 -14.80 6.43 14.68
N LEU A 85 -16.04 6.40 15.16
CA LEU A 85 -17.16 7.09 14.50
C LEU A 85 -16.90 8.60 14.43
N MET A 86 -16.48 9.22 15.54
CA MET A 86 -16.09 10.64 15.56
C MET A 86 -15.01 10.96 14.54
N GLY A 87 -14.03 10.08 14.38
CA GLY A 87 -12.95 10.23 13.39
C GLY A 87 -13.46 10.20 11.95
N VAL A 88 -14.35 9.27 11.62
CA VAL A 88 -14.94 9.18 10.27
C VAL A 88 -15.80 10.41 9.96
N VAL A 89 -16.61 10.87 10.92
CA VAL A 89 -17.39 12.10 10.80
C VAL A 89 -16.49 13.32 10.62
N ALA A 90 -15.42 13.41 11.42
CA ALA A 90 -14.45 14.49 11.32
C ALA A 90 -13.78 14.53 9.93
N PHE A 91 -13.41 13.38 9.37
CA PHE A 91 -12.82 13.29 8.04
C PHE A 91 -13.81 13.76 6.96
N GLY A 92 -15.10 13.38 7.07
CA GLY A 92 -16.14 13.85 6.17
C GLY A 92 -16.33 15.38 6.23
N ILE A 93 -16.43 15.95 7.44
CA ILE A 93 -16.55 17.41 7.64
C ILE A 93 -15.31 18.15 7.13
N PHE A 94 -14.12 17.67 7.47
CA PHE A 94 -12.85 18.23 6.99
C PHE A 94 -12.84 18.32 5.45
N THR A 95 -13.18 17.22 4.78
CA THR A 95 -13.18 17.14 3.32
C THR A 95 -14.23 18.06 2.71
N LEU A 96 -15.43 18.11 3.31
CA LEU A 96 -16.51 19.00 2.88
C LEU A 96 -16.10 20.48 2.99
N VAL A 97 -15.61 20.90 4.16
CA VAL A 97 -15.21 22.29 4.40
C VAL A 97 -14.08 22.71 3.47
N MET A 98 -13.07 21.86 3.31
CA MET A 98 -11.96 22.10 2.40
C MET A 98 -12.46 22.29 0.96
N THR A 99 -13.40 21.45 0.50
CA THR A 99 -13.95 21.51 -0.86
C THR A 99 -14.78 22.79 -1.07
N LEU A 100 -15.60 23.18 -0.10
CA LEU A 100 -16.46 24.37 -0.21
C LEU A 100 -15.68 25.68 -0.16
N LEU A 101 -14.61 25.74 0.60
CA LEU A 101 -13.83 26.96 0.82
C LEU A 101 -12.60 27.10 -0.10
N SER A 102 -12.26 26.06 -0.84
CA SER A 102 -11.16 26.16 -1.81
C SER A 102 -11.55 27.11 -2.94
N PRO A 103 -10.64 28.02 -3.37
CA PRO A 103 -10.90 28.95 -4.43
C PRO A 103 -11.32 28.23 -5.71
N SER A 104 -12.49 28.58 -6.25
CA SER A 104 -12.95 28.10 -7.54
C SER A 104 -12.09 28.71 -8.64
N GLY A 105 -11.43 27.91 -9.42
CA GLY A 105 -10.80 28.35 -10.66
C GLY A 105 -9.32 28.16 -10.65
N ASN A 106 -8.78 27.16 -10.84
CA ASN A 106 -7.47 26.71 -11.28
C ASN A 106 -7.46 25.19 -11.14
N HIS A 107 -6.69 24.51 -11.88
CA HIS A 107 -6.35 23.07 -11.89
C HIS A 107 -6.95 22.13 -10.78
N LEU A 108 -7.43 22.69 -9.66
CA LEU A 108 -8.05 21.98 -8.54
C LEU A 108 -9.31 21.18 -8.92
N ALA A 109 -10.10 21.67 -9.85
CA ALA A 109 -11.29 20.98 -10.34
C ALA A 109 -10.97 19.68 -11.08
N SER A 110 -9.77 19.60 -11.65
CA SER A 110 -9.26 18.42 -12.37
C SER A 110 -8.82 17.29 -11.42
N TYR A 111 -8.61 17.58 -10.13
CA TYR A 111 -8.06 16.64 -9.14
C TYR A 111 -9.09 16.13 -8.16
N SER A 112 -10.35 16.07 -8.60
CA SER A 112 -11.43 15.56 -7.78
C SER A 112 -11.27 14.07 -7.49
N SER A 113 -11.70 13.66 -6.30
CA SER A 113 -11.92 12.26 -6.02
C SER A 113 -13.12 11.73 -6.84
N VAL A 114 -13.31 10.41 -6.82
CA VAL A 114 -14.47 9.73 -7.44
C VAL A 114 -15.81 10.23 -6.88
N ILE A 115 -15.80 10.90 -5.72
CA ILE A 115 -16.99 11.40 -5.05
C ILE A 115 -17.26 12.84 -5.47
N SER A 116 -18.40 13.06 -6.09
CA SER A 116 -18.99 14.37 -6.27
C SER A 116 -20.31 14.46 -5.52
N PHE A 117 -20.66 15.65 -5.06
CA PHE A 117 -21.99 15.93 -4.51
C PHE A 117 -22.56 17.19 -5.16
N THR A 118 -23.88 17.27 -5.23
CA THR A 118 -24.59 18.41 -5.80
C THR A 118 -25.22 19.22 -4.67
N LEU A 119 -24.90 20.51 -4.63
CA LEU A 119 -25.51 21.46 -3.70
C LEU A 119 -26.05 22.65 -4.51
N ASN A 120 -27.32 22.99 -4.37
CA ASN A 120 -27.96 24.09 -5.10
C ASN A 120 -27.68 24.05 -6.62
N GLU A 121 -27.84 22.87 -7.23
CA GLU A 121 -27.59 22.62 -8.67
C GLU A 121 -26.11 22.72 -9.10
N VAL A 122 -25.22 23.08 -8.20
CA VAL A 122 -23.77 23.10 -8.46
C VAL A 122 -23.14 21.78 -8.04
N GLN A 123 -22.42 21.15 -8.95
CA GLN A 123 -21.68 19.92 -8.67
C GLN A 123 -20.32 20.25 -8.08
N TYR A 124 -20.09 19.78 -6.87
CA TYR A 124 -18.79 19.89 -6.17
C TYR A 124 -18.03 18.58 -6.29
N ALA A 125 -16.80 18.66 -6.72
CA ALA A 125 -15.90 17.54 -6.73
C ALA A 125 -15.06 17.54 -5.45
N VAL A 126 -15.07 16.44 -4.73
CA VAL A 126 -14.33 16.30 -3.47
C VAL A 126 -12.84 16.21 -3.73
N PHE A 127 -12.03 17.09 -3.14
CA PHE A 127 -10.57 17.06 -3.32
C PHE A 127 -9.93 15.85 -2.67
N LYS A 128 -8.99 15.25 -3.40
CA LYS A 128 -8.20 14.13 -2.92
C LYS A 128 -6.99 14.66 -2.15
N THR A 129 -7.01 14.51 -0.83
CA THR A 129 -5.89 14.89 0.05
C THR A 129 -4.97 13.72 0.38
N GLY A 130 -5.34 12.51 -0.04
CA GLY A 130 -4.58 11.29 0.17
C GLY A 130 -4.24 11.03 1.63
N ALA A 131 -3.06 10.46 1.85
CA ALA A 131 -2.56 10.14 3.19
C ALA A 131 -2.29 11.40 4.05
N LEU A 132 -1.99 12.55 3.44
CA LEU A 132 -1.69 13.78 4.19
C LEU A 132 -2.91 14.34 4.92
N GLY A 133 -4.05 14.45 4.25
CA GLY A 133 -5.29 14.90 4.88
C GLY A 133 -5.76 13.94 5.98
N ILE A 134 -5.64 12.64 5.72
CA ILE A 134 -5.99 11.61 6.70
C ILE A 134 -5.06 11.67 7.93
N ALA A 135 -3.76 11.86 7.73
CA ALA A 135 -2.83 12.02 8.84
C ALA A 135 -3.16 13.27 9.68
N ALA A 136 -3.49 14.39 9.02
CA ALA A 136 -3.87 15.62 9.71
C ALA A 136 -5.11 15.43 10.59
N VAL A 137 -6.17 14.82 10.05
CA VAL A 137 -7.39 14.49 10.81
C VAL A 137 -7.09 13.51 11.94
N TYR A 138 -6.24 12.49 11.72
CA TYR A 138 -5.84 11.54 12.75
C TYR A 138 -5.16 12.23 13.94
N PHE A 139 -4.20 13.11 13.67
CA PHE A 139 -3.52 13.83 14.74
C PHE A 139 -4.45 14.81 15.47
N MET A 140 -5.35 15.48 14.76
CA MET A 140 -6.36 16.36 15.34
C MET A 140 -7.31 15.59 16.26
N VAL A 141 -7.93 14.50 15.77
CA VAL A 141 -8.83 13.67 16.58
C VAL A 141 -8.11 13.12 17.80
N ARG A 142 -6.88 12.65 17.63
CA ARG A 142 -6.06 12.16 18.74
C ARG A 142 -5.72 13.23 19.77
N TYR A 143 -5.51 14.47 19.34
CA TYR A 143 -5.22 15.60 20.24
C TYR A 143 -6.45 15.96 21.06
N VAL A 144 -7.60 16.08 20.40
CA VAL A 144 -8.87 16.47 21.02
C VAL A 144 -9.43 15.38 21.93
N SER A 145 -9.30 14.10 21.54
CA SER A 145 -9.84 12.94 22.29
C SER A 145 -8.88 12.41 23.36
N ARG A 146 -7.88 13.18 23.81
CA ARG A 146 -6.98 12.73 24.87
C ARG A 146 -7.78 12.47 26.15
N PRO A 147 -7.64 11.27 26.77
CA PRO A 147 -8.29 11.00 28.04
C PRO A 147 -7.72 11.94 29.10
N GLU A 148 -8.56 12.79 29.67
CA GLU A 148 -8.22 13.49 30.91
C GLU A 148 -7.95 12.48 32.02
N LYS A 149 -7.03 12.79 32.94
CA LYS A 149 -6.72 11.95 34.10
C LYS A 149 -8.03 11.54 34.80
N LYS A 150 -8.25 10.22 34.86
CA LYS A 150 -9.45 9.54 35.33
C LYS A 150 -9.86 10.03 36.75
N ASN A 151 -10.78 10.97 36.84
CA ASN A 151 -11.47 11.27 38.11
C ASN A 151 -12.52 10.16 38.35
N ARG A 152 -12.36 9.40 39.43
CA ARG A 152 -13.09 8.16 39.72
C ARG A 152 -14.58 8.32 40.06
N ASN A 153 -15.11 9.54 40.17
CA ASN A 153 -16.47 9.81 40.68
C ASN A 153 -17.37 10.53 39.68
N ILE A 154 -17.47 10.03 38.45
CA ILE A 154 -18.32 10.65 37.43
C ILE A 154 -19.58 9.80 37.25
N SER A 155 -20.78 10.38 37.44
CA SER A 155 -22.07 9.73 37.20
C SER A 155 -22.26 9.42 35.70
N GLN A 156 -23.11 8.43 35.35
CA GLN A 156 -23.39 8.08 33.95
C GLN A 156 -23.85 9.27 33.09
N LEU A 157 -24.62 10.20 33.69
CA LEU A 157 -25.10 11.43 33.03
C LEU A 157 -23.94 12.37 32.65
N SER A 158 -22.90 12.46 33.49
CA SER A 158 -21.72 13.25 33.18
C SER A 158 -20.81 12.59 32.14
N HIS A 159 -20.91 11.28 31.96
CA HIS A 159 -20.22 10.56 30.90
C HIS A 159 -20.80 10.90 29.52
N LEU A 160 -22.13 10.92 29.39
CA LEU A 160 -22.83 11.30 28.16
C LEU A 160 -22.50 12.76 27.77
N GLY A 161 -22.49 13.67 28.74
CA GLY A 161 -22.09 15.08 28.51
C GLY A 161 -20.65 15.23 28.03
N LYS A 162 -19.72 14.43 28.55
CA LYS A 162 -18.33 14.44 28.07
C LYS A 162 -18.18 13.91 26.65
N GLU A 163 -18.87 12.85 26.29
CA GLU A 163 -18.82 12.33 24.92
C GLU A 163 -19.34 13.33 23.91
N VAL A 164 -20.51 13.95 24.19
CA VAL A 164 -21.08 15.01 23.34
C VAL A 164 -20.14 16.20 23.21
N PHE A 165 -19.54 16.66 24.33
CA PHE A 165 -18.58 17.75 24.31
C PHE A 165 -17.32 17.41 23.50
N THR A 166 -16.79 16.19 23.63
CA THR A 166 -15.66 15.71 22.83
C THR A 166 -16.04 15.68 21.35
N MET A 167 -17.23 15.21 21.01
CA MET A 167 -17.71 15.19 19.63
C MET A 167 -17.83 16.59 19.04
N ILE A 168 -18.37 17.56 19.78
CA ILE A 168 -18.43 18.97 19.36
C ILE A 168 -17.02 19.51 19.10
N ASN A 169 -16.08 19.28 20.02
CA ASN A 169 -14.70 19.73 19.85
C ASN A 169 -14.00 19.09 18.64
N VAL A 170 -14.29 17.81 18.36
CA VAL A 170 -13.77 17.10 17.16
C VAL A 170 -14.37 17.71 15.89
N ILE A 171 -15.66 18.03 15.88
CA ILE A 171 -16.34 18.68 14.74
C ILE A 171 -15.75 20.08 14.51
N VAL A 172 -15.62 20.90 15.55
CA VAL A 172 -15.02 22.24 15.45
C VAL A 172 -13.57 22.14 14.97
N GLY A 173 -12.81 21.21 15.53
CA GLY A 173 -11.43 20.93 15.08
C GLY A 173 -11.36 20.53 13.60
N ALA A 174 -12.29 19.71 13.12
CA ALA A 174 -12.38 19.30 11.72
C ALA A 174 -12.72 20.47 10.79
N ILE A 175 -13.63 21.36 11.21
CA ILE A 175 -13.97 22.59 10.47
C ILE A 175 -12.73 23.49 10.37
N LEU A 176 -12.08 23.78 11.51
CA LEU A 176 -10.89 24.63 11.53
C LEU A 176 -9.76 24.05 10.67
N LEU A 177 -9.54 22.73 10.76
CA LEU A 177 -8.55 22.04 9.94
C LEU A 177 -8.91 22.12 8.45
N GLY A 178 -10.19 21.97 8.09
CA GLY A 178 -10.68 22.13 6.72
C GLY A 178 -10.47 23.53 6.17
N VAL A 179 -10.70 24.57 7.00
CA VAL A 179 -10.39 25.97 6.64
C VAL A 179 -8.90 26.14 6.38
N VAL A 180 -8.04 25.66 7.27
CA VAL A 180 -6.58 25.76 7.10
C VAL A 180 -6.12 25.04 5.84
N PHE A 181 -6.63 23.83 5.60
CA PHE A 181 -6.27 23.07 4.41
C PHE A 181 -6.81 23.68 3.10
N SER A 182 -7.94 24.38 3.11
CA SER A 182 -8.44 25.08 1.93
C SER A 182 -7.48 26.15 1.40
N TYR A 183 -6.65 26.73 2.27
CA TYR A 183 -5.61 27.69 1.89
C TYR A 183 -4.27 27.02 1.58
N ILE A 184 -3.92 25.93 2.27
CA ILE A 184 -2.60 25.27 2.08
C ILE A 184 -2.61 24.34 0.88
N TRP A 185 -3.71 23.63 0.64
CA TRP A 185 -3.78 22.58 -0.38
C TRP A 185 -3.53 23.07 -1.80
N PRO A 186 -4.00 24.26 -2.23
CA PRO A 186 -3.66 24.81 -3.52
C PRO A 186 -2.16 24.88 -3.77
N TYR A 187 -1.34 25.29 -2.80
CA TYR A 187 0.12 25.34 -2.95
C TYR A 187 0.75 23.96 -3.14
N VAL A 188 0.18 22.93 -2.48
CA VAL A 188 0.62 21.53 -2.68
C VAL A 188 0.33 21.10 -4.11
N ILE A 189 -0.85 21.40 -4.62
CA ILE A 189 -1.23 21.09 -6.02
C ILE A 189 -0.38 21.87 -7.01
N ASP A 190 -0.16 23.16 -6.78
CA ASP A 190 0.69 24.00 -7.64
C ASP A 190 2.14 23.51 -7.67
N PHE A 191 2.66 23.01 -6.55
CA PHE A 191 3.97 22.36 -6.50
C PHE A 191 3.99 21.09 -7.35
N ILE A 192 2.99 20.20 -7.19
CA ILE A 192 2.87 18.97 -8.00
C ILE A 192 2.80 19.34 -9.49
N TYR A 193 1.99 20.34 -9.83
CA TYR A 193 1.83 20.81 -11.21
C TYR A 193 3.13 21.41 -11.77
N SER A 194 3.89 22.14 -10.95
CA SER A 194 5.19 22.69 -11.36
C SER A 194 6.19 21.59 -11.70
N VAL A 195 6.21 20.50 -10.91
CA VAL A 195 7.05 19.34 -11.22
C VAL A 195 6.58 18.66 -12.50
N MET A 196 5.27 18.49 -12.69
CA MET A 196 4.72 17.91 -13.93
C MET A 196 5.07 18.76 -15.17
N ASN A 197 4.97 20.09 -15.08
CA ASN A 197 5.38 21.00 -16.16
C ASN A 197 6.88 20.89 -16.48
N PHE A 198 7.72 20.78 -15.44
CA PHE A 198 9.15 20.54 -15.62
C PHE A 198 9.40 19.25 -16.39
N ILE A 199 8.73 18.15 -16.04
CA ILE A 199 8.83 16.86 -16.74
C ILE A 199 8.31 16.99 -18.18
N ALA A 200 7.18 17.67 -18.38
CA ALA A 200 6.54 17.86 -19.68
C ALA A 200 7.34 18.78 -20.63
N SER A 201 8.20 19.66 -20.11
CA SER A 201 8.98 20.60 -20.91
C SER A 201 9.94 19.91 -21.88
N ASP A 202 10.48 18.76 -21.52
CA ASP A 202 11.31 17.92 -22.40
C ASP A 202 11.14 16.43 -22.06
N VAL A 203 10.05 15.85 -22.52
CA VAL A 203 9.71 14.44 -22.27
C VAL A 203 10.63 13.42 -23.00
N ASN A 204 11.47 13.87 -23.92
CA ASN A 204 12.46 13.03 -24.60
C ASN A 204 13.76 12.93 -23.81
N ASN A 205 13.96 13.81 -22.83
CA ASN A 205 15.14 13.81 -21.99
C ASN A 205 15.05 12.68 -20.95
N PRO A 206 16.03 11.75 -20.86
CA PRO A 206 16.06 10.72 -19.85
C PRO A 206 15.97 11.23 -18.41
N MET A 207 16.48 12.44 -18.14
CA MET A 207 16.39 13.05 -16.80
C MET A 207 14.96 13.45 -16.43
N SER A 208 14.14 13.84 -17.40
CA SER A 208 12.70 14.10 -17.16
C SER A 208 11.97 12.82 -16.78
N LEU A 209 12.29 11.69 -17.41
CA LEU A 209 11.73 10.37 -17.08
C LEU A 209 12.31 9.84 -15.76
N PHE A 210 13.56 10.17 -15.40
CA PHE A 210 14.10 9.92 -14.07
C PHE A 210 13.27 10.64 -13.01
N ALA A 211 13.01 11.93 -13.20
CA ALA A 211 12.20 12.73 -12.29
C ALA A 211 10.76 12.19 -12.20
N TYR A 212 10.15 11.84 -13.34
CA TYR A 212 8.81 11.25 -13.40
C TYR A 212 8.71 9.98 -12.55
N GLY A 213 9.57 8.98 -12.79
CA GLY A 213 9.51 7.68 -12.09
C GLY A 213 9.64 7.82 -10.57
N GLY A 214 10.54 8.70 -10.10
CA GLY A 214 10.70 8.96 -8.66
C GLY A 214 9.53 9.72 -8.07
N PHE A 215 9.05 10.74 -8.76
CA PHE A 215 7.95 11.56 -8.29
C PHE A 215 6.63 10.79 -8.24
N GLU A 216 6.36 9.95 -9.24
CA GLU A 216 5.21 9.07 -9.26
C GLU A 216 5.19 8.12 -8.05
N ARG A 217 6.32 7.46 -7.73
CA ARG A 217 6.40 6.57 -6.55
C ARG A 217 6.24 7.32 -5.23
N LEU A 218 6.73 8.56 -5.15
CA LEU A 218 6.49 9.42 -3.99
C LEU A 218 5.01 9.76 -3.82
N LEU A 219 4.33 10.11 -4.91
CA LEU A 219 2.89 10.40 -4.89
C LEU A 219 2.06 9.15 -4.56
N THR A 220 2.47 7.98 -5.04
CA THR A 220 1.81 6.69 -4.74
C THR A 220 1.80 6.39 -3.23
N MET A 221 2.88 6.73 -2.49
CA MET A 221 2.89 6.64 -1.02
C MET A 221 1.77 7.45 -0.37
N GLY A 222 1.50 8.64 -0.93
CA GLY A 222 0.45 9.55 -0.48
C GLY A 222 -0.93 9.22 -1.02
N ASN A 223 -1.05 8.23 -1.91
CA ASN A 223 -2.26 7.99 -2.70
C ASN A 223 -2.70 9.23 -3.49
N LEU A 224 -1.73 9.93 -4.11
CA LEU A 224 -1.90 11.15 -4.90
C LEU A 224 -1.43 10.96 -6.37
N ASP A 225 -0.94 9.80 -6.73
CA ASP A 225 -0.45 9.42 -8.07
C ASP A 225 -1.49 9.62 -9.18
N THR A 226 -2.77 9.48 -8.85
CA THR A 226 -3.85 9.74 -9.81
C THR A 226 -3.86 11.17 -10.35
N ILE A 227 -3.34 12.16 -9.58
CA ILE A 227 -3.20 13.54 -10.04
C ILE A 227 -2.24 13.61 -11.23
N LEU A 228 -1.10 12.92 -11.08
CA LEU A 228 -0.08 12.86 -12.12
C LEU A 228 -0.56 12.05 -13.34
N HIS A 229 -1.23 10.92 -13.11
CA HIS A 229 -1.76 10.08 -14.19
C HIS A 229 -2.81 10.82 -15.02
N GLN A 230 -3.67 11.61 -14.39
CA GLN A 230 -4.71 12.35 -15.10
C GLN A 230 -4.11 13.34 -16.11
N GLU A 231 -3.06 14.07 -15.74
CA GLU A 231 -2.45 15.09 -16.58
C GLU A 231 -1.43 14.52 -17.58
N MET A 232 -0.64 13.53 -17.17
CA MET A 232 0.42 12.98 -18.00
C MET A 232 -0.07 11.84 -18.92
N TRP A 233 -0.99 11.01 -18.43
CA TRP A 233 -1.48 9.88 -19.22
C TRP A 233 -2.65 10.27 -20.14
N LEU A 234 -3.56 11.12 -19.65
CA LEU A 234 -4.81 11.44 -20.35
C LEU A 234 -4.94 12.91 -20.74
N GLY A 235 -4.21 13.79 -20.08
CA GLY A 235 -4.28 15.24 -20.24
C GLY A 235 -3.19 15.81 -21.16
N PRO A 236 -3.22 17.13 -21.35
CA PRO A 236 -2.36 17.81 -22.32
C PRO A 236 -0.87 17.76 -21.99
N LEU A 237 -0.48 17.59 -20.71
CA LEU A 237 0.92 17.49 -20.31
C LEU A 237 1.59 16.20 -20.81
N GLY A 238 0.80 15.17 -21.13
CA GLY A 238 1.29 13.95 -21.76
C GLY A 238 1.56 14.07 -23.26
N GLY A 239 1.31 15.25 -23.84
CA GLY A 239 1.49 15.55 -25.25
C GLY A 239 0.18 15.59 -26.04
N SER A 240 0.31 15.94 -27.31
CA SER A 240 -0.80 15.94 -28.29
C SER A 240 -0.36 15.31 -29.60
N TRP A 241 -1.25 14.59 -30.24
CA TRP A 241 -1.04 13.97 -31.53
C TRP A 241 -2.33 14.01 -32.37
N MET A 242 -2.21 14.34 -33.65
CA MET A 242 -3.34 14.38 -34.59
C MET A 242 -3.21 13.23 -35.57
N ASN A 243 -4.28 12.48 -35.73
CA ASN A 243 -4.33 11.38 -36.67
C ASN A 243 -4.57 11.87 -38.13
N LEU A 244 -4.50 10.95 -39.10
CA LEU A 244 -4.73 11.24 -40.51
C LEU A 244 -6.15 11.76 -40.83
N ALA A 245 -7.12 11.46 -39.97
CA ALA A 245 -8.50 11.94 -40.05
C ALA A 245 -8.71 13.34 -39.44
N GLY A 246 -7.64 13.99 -38.95
CA GLY A 246 -7.72 15.32 -38.31
C GLY A 246 -8.21 15.30 -36.84
N LYS A 247 -8.34 14.14 -36.23
CA LYS A 247 -8.74 14.03 -34.82
C LYS A 247 -7.52 14.13 -33.90
N THR A 248 -7.57 15.07 -32.95
CA THR A 248 -6.49 15.26 -31.96
C THR A 248 -6.71 14.37 -30.73
N PHE A 249 -5.66 13.71 -30.30
CA PHE A 249 -5.60 12.92 -29.07
C PHE A 249 -4.63 13.60 -28.09
N LEU A 250 -5.02 13.66 -26.82
CA LEU A 250 -4.24 14.26 -25.74
C LEU A 250 -3.86 13.18 -24.73
N GLY A 251 -2.64 13.29 -24.19
CA GLY A 251 -2.12 12.38 -23.17
C GLY A 251 -1.46 11.13 -23.73
N ASP A 252 -0.38 10.73 -23.09
CA ASP A 252 0.54 9.69 -23.54
C ASP A 252 -0.15 8.35 -23.85
N VAL A 253 -1.08 7.94 -23.00
CA VAL A 253 -1.80 6.66 -23.13
C VAL A 253 -2.84 6.72 -24.26
N ASN A 254 -3.56 7.83 -24.40
CA ASN A 254 -4.53 8.01 -25.49
C ASN A 254 -3.83 8.08 -26.85
N ILE A 255 -2.69 8.77 -26.91
CA ILE A 255 -1.87 8.85 -28.13
C ILE A 255 -1.37 7.47 -28.51
N TRP A 256 -0.82 6.71 -27.55
CA TRP A 256 -0.39 5.34 -27.78
C TRP A 256 -1.51 4.46 -28.35
N ALA A 257 -2.69 4.47 -27.68
CA ALA A 257 -3.83 3.67 -28.11
C ALA A 257 -4.33 4.03 -29.51
N ALA A 258 -4.29 5.33 -29.87
CA ALA A 258 -4.66 5.80 -31.19
C ALA A 258 -3.63 5.40 -32.26
N GLN A 259 -2.35 5.59 -31.97
CA GLN A 259 -1.25 5.20 -32.87
C GLN A 259 -1.24 3.70 -33.13
N LEU A 260 -1.49 2.89 -32.11
CA LEU A 260 -1.54 1.42 -32.26
C LEU A 260 -2.66 0.96 -33.18
N LYS A 261 -3.80 1.67 -33.24
CA LYS A 261 -4.94 1.37 -34.11
C LYS A 261 -4.70 1.78 -35.57
N GLU A 262 -3.97 2.86 -35.79
CA GLU A 262 -3.70 3.38 -37.16
C GLU A 262 -2.49 2.72 -37.83
N THR A 263 -1.79 1.89 -37.14
CA THR A 263 -0.41 1.51 -37.41
C THR A 263 -0.14 0.57 -38.53
N VAL A 264 -0.86 0.46 -39.52
CA VAL A 264 -0.32 -0.41 -40.56
C VAL A 264 0.88 0.23 -41.31
N ASN A 265 1.06 1.56 -41.30
CA ASN A 265 2.12 2.18 -42.08
C ASN A 265 2.69 3.51 -41.53
N THR A 266 2.40 3.96 -40.35
CA THR A 266 2.96 5.20 -39.83
C THR A 266 4.30 4.97 -39.16
N VAL A 267 5.28 5.53 -39.77
CA VAL A 267 6.66 5.66 -39.34
C VAL A 267 6.71 6.13 -37.89
N GLY A 268 7.07 5.20 -37.01
CA GLY A 268 7.38 5.50 -35.65
C GLY A 268 6.14 5.78 -34.78
N LEU A 269 5.85 4.88 -33.89
CA LEU A 269 5.11 5.19 -32.67
C LEU A 269 5.88 6.31 -32.00
N GLY A 270 5.44 7.57 -32.18
CA GLY A 270 6.19 8.79 -31.92
C GLY A 270 6.52 9.09 -30.46
N GLY A 271 7.06 8.09 -29.75
CA GLY A 271 7.48 8.22 -28.36
C GLY A 271 6.35 8.17 -27.33
N ALA A 272 5.12 7.88 -27.71
CA ALA A 272 4.02 7.63 -26.76
C ALA A 272 4.23 6.32 -26.01
N GLY A 273 3.65 6.20 -24.80
CA GLY A 273 3.86 5.08 -23.88
C GLY A 273 5.06 5.26 -22.95
N ARG A 274 5.74 6.40 -23.00
CA ARG A 274 6.98 6.64 -22.23
C ARG A 274 6.80 6.63 -20.72
N PHE A 275 5.68 7.10 -20.22
CA PHE A 275 5.39 7.14 -18.80
C PHE A 275 4.98 5.77 -18.24
N THR A 276 4.57 4.84 -19.09
CA THR A 276 4.08 3.53 -18.71
C THR A 276 5.04 2.38 -18.98
N THR A 277 6.09 2.63 -19.77
CA THR A 277 7.09 1.60 -20.15
C THR A 277 7.72 0.92 -18.93
N VAL A 278 8.07 1.69 -17.91
CA VAL A 278 8.74 1.18 -16.69
C VAL A 278 7.94 0.09 -15.97
N TYR A 279 6.61 0.15 -16.05
CA TYR A 279 5.74 -0.82 -15.41
C TYR A 279 5.94 -2.25 -15.92
N TYR A 280 6.33 -2.44 -17.18
CA TYR A 280 6.68 -3.77 -17.69
C TYR A 280 7.88 -4.36 -16.94
N VAL A 281 8.91 -3.55 -16.69
CA VAL A 281 10.08 -3.99 -15.90
C VAL A 281 9.70 -4.24 -14.44
N LEU A 282 8.88 -3.37 -13.87
CA LEU A 282 8.48 -3.51 -12.46
C LEU A 282 7.61 -4.76 -12.25
N ASN A 283 6.55 -4.92 -13.06
CA ASN A 283 5.56 -5.97 -12.87
C ASN A 283 6.08 -7.36 -13.22
N ILE A 284 6.89 -7.47 -14.29
CA ILE A 284 7.33 -8.77 -14.81
C ILE A 284 8.65 -9.21 -14.16
N PHE A 285 9.51 -8.27 -13.74
CA PHE A 285 10.85 -8.59 -13.24
C PHE A 285 11.09 -8.16 -11.80
N ALA A 286 10.90 -6.86 -11.47
CA ALA A 286 11.32 -6.32 -10.18
C ALA A 286 10.48 -6.86 -9.00
N ILE A 287 9.15 -6.87 -9.13
CA ILE A 287 8.24 -7.38 -8.09
C ILE A 287 8.39 -8.89 -7.89
N PRO A 288 8.40 -9.73 -8.95
CA PRO A 288 8.73 -11.15 -8.80
C PRO A 288 10.07 -11.38 -8.13
N ALA A 289 11.11 -10.63 -8.51
CA ALA A 289 12.44 -10.74 -7.91
C ALA A 289 12.43 -10.38 -6.42
N TYR A 290 11.73 -9.30 -6.04
CA TYR A 290 11.54 -8.91 -4.65
C TYR A 290 10.87 -10.02 -3.85
N LEU A 291 9.76 -10.57 -4.33
CA LEU A 291 9.00 -11.62 -3.65
C LEU A 291 9.81 -12.93 -3.54
N LEU A 292 10.53 -13.31 -4.59
CA LEU A 292 11.43 -14.47 -4.57
C LEU A 292 12.64 -14.25 -3.65
N GLY A 293 13.21 -13.04 -3.64
CA GLY A 293 14.25 -12.64 -2.71
C GLY A 293 13.80 -12.77 -1.26
N LEU A 294 12.60 -12.29 -0.95
CA LEU A 294 11.97 -12.40 0.35
C LEU A 294 11.70 -13.87 0.73
N TRP A 295 11.12 -14.67 -0.18
CA TRP A 295 10.89 -16.09 0.03
C TRP A 295 12.19 -16.86 0.30
N SER A 296 13.30 -16.48 -0.33
CA SER A 296 14.62 -17.09 -0.11
C SER A 296 15.17 -16.87 1.30
N THR A 297 14.62 -15.93 2.07
CA THR A 297 15.05 -15.64 3.45
C THR A 297 14.32 -16.49 4.49
N ILE A 298 13.22 -17.14 4.13
CA ILE A 298 12.43 -17.97 5.03
C ILE A 298 13.22 -19.23 5.40
N THR A 299 13.45 -19.44 6.68
CA THR A 299 14.20 -20.58 7.20
C THR A 299 13.33 -21.79 7.55
N ASN A 300 12.11 -21.54 8.05
CA ASN A 300 11.18 -22.60 8.42
C ASN A 300 10.52 -23.22 7.18
N LYS A 301 10.69 -24.54 6.99
CA LYS A 301 10.18 -25.28 5.82
C LYS A 301 8.65 -25.24 5.71
N LYS A 302 7.91 -25.33 6.83
CA LYS A 302 6.45 -25.27 6.85
C LYS A 302 5.96 -23.88 6.42
N SER A 303 6.53 -22.82 6.98
CA SER A 303 6.24 -21.44 6.60
C SER A 303 6.61 -21.16 5.14
N LYS A 304 7.70 -21.72 4.67
CA LYS A 304 8.17 -21.57 3.29
C LYS A 304 7.16 -22.14 2.29
N ASN A 305 6.62 -23.32 2.54
CA ASN A 305 5.62 -23.95 1.69
C ASN A 305 4.27 -23.22 1.73
N LEU A 306 3.83 -22.79 2.93
CA LEU A 306 2.56 -22.07 3.07
C LEU A 306 2.61 -20.71 2.35
N ASN A 307 3.71 -19.99 2.50
CA ASN A 307 3.87 -18.69 1.84
C ASN A 307 4.11 -18.79 0.34
N LEU A 308 4.56 -19.94 -0.17
CA LEU A 308 4.78 -20.14 -1.61
C LEU A 308 3.51 -19.85 -2.41
N LEU A 309 2.36 -20.36 -1.98
CA LEU A 309 1.08 -20.15 -2.66
C LEU A 309 0.69 -18.66 -2.69
N VAL A 310 0.82 -17.96 -1.56
CA VAL A 310 0.49 -16.52 -1.46
C VAL A 310 1.43 -15.69 -2.31
N LEU A 311 2.73 -15.96 -2.27
CA LEU A 311 3.73 -15.23 -3.05
C LEU A 311 3.59 -15.50 -4.55
N THR A 312 3.31 -16.76 -4.94
CA THR A 312 3.03 -17.10 -6.33
C THR A 312 1.78 -16.36 -6.83
N GLY A 313 0.71 -16.32 -6.02
CA GLY A 313 -0.47 -15.53 -6.32
C GLY A 313 -0.16 -14.04 -6.52
N ALA A 314 0.65 -13.45 -5.64
CA ALA A 314 1.07 -12.05 -5.78
C ALA A 314 1.93 -11.80 -7.03
N ILE A 315 2.82 -12.74 -7.38
CA ILE A 315 3.62 -12.69 -8.62
C ILE A 315 2.69 -12.73 -9.84
N LEU A 316 1.75 -13.67 -9.86
CA LEU A 316 0.80 -13.79 -10.98
C LEU A 316 -0.08 -12.53 -11.12
N VAL A 317 -0.57 -11.98 -10.01
CA VAL A 317 -1.32 -10.71 -10.02
C VAL A 317 -0.47 -9.59 -10.61
N SER A 318 0.79 -9.44 -10.18
CA SER A 318 1.68 -8.42 -10.72
C SER A 318 1.93 -8.62 -12.24
N MET A 319 2.31 -9.81 -12.64
CA MET A 319 2.69 -10.10 -14.04
C MET A 319 1.51 -10.05 -15.01
N ILE A 320 0.34 -10.56 -14.61
CA ILE A 320 -0.82 -10.68 -15.52
C ILE A 320 -1.58 -9.36 -15.59
N SER A 321 -1.83 -8.71 -14.47
CA SER A 321 -2.66 -7.51 -14.39
C SER A 321 -1.88 -6.21 -14.24
N GLY A 322 -0.57 -6.26 -14.02
CA GLY A 322 0.24 -5.05 -13.92
C GLY A 322 0.00 -4.23 -12.65
N ILE A 323 -0.40 -4.84 -11.53
CA ILE A 323 -0.70 -4.13 -10.29
C ILE A 323 0.44 -4.28 -9.28
N LEU A 324 1.09 -3.16 -8.95
CA LEU A 324 2.23 -3.06 -8.03
C LEU A 324 1.82 -2.81 -6.57
N LEU A 325 0.74 -2.06 -6.35
CA LEU A 325 0.40 -1.39 -5.10
C LEU A 325 0.43 -2.28 -3.85
N PRO A 326 -0.10 -3.54 -3.84
CA PRO A 326 -0.08 -4.35 -2.62
C PRO A 326 1.34 -4.68 -2.16
N VAL A 327 2.23 -4.95 -3.12
CA VAL A 327 3.62 -5.33 -2.84
C VAL A 327 4.43 -4.09 -2.46
N GLU A 328 4.19 -2.95 -3.09
CA GLU A 328 4.82 -1.68 -2.73
C GLU A 328 4.41 -1.23 -1.32
N LEU A 329 3.15 -1.38 -0.94
CA LEU A 329 2.69 -1.12 0.43
C LEU A 329 3.36 -2.06 1.44
N MET A 330 3.48 -3.35 1.11
CA MET A 330 4.21 -4.29 1.95
C MET A 330 5.68 -3.87 2.10
N LEU A 331 6.32 -3.50 1.00
CA LEU A 331 7.70 -3.03 0.98
C LEU A 331 7.89 -1.76 1.81
N LEU A 332 7.01 -0.76 1.65
CA LEU A 332 7.02 0.47 2.42
C LEU A 332 6.87 0.23 3.93
N LEU A 333 5.93 -0.64 4.33
CA LEU A 333 5.61 -0.89 5.73
C LEU A 333 6.64 -1.79 6.42
N THR A 334 7.27 -2.72 5.70
CA THR A 334 8.23 -3.68 6.28
C THR A 334 9.68 -3.23 6.17
N ALA A 335 10.02 -2.51 5.11
CA ALA A 335 11.39 -2.13 4.76
C ALA A 335 11.46 -0.73 4.12
N PRO A 336 11.19 0.37 4.86
CA PRO A 336 11.15 1.73 4.29
C PRO A 336 12.45 2.13 3.57
N VAL A 337 13.60 1.69 4.06
CA VAL A 337 14.90 1.97 3.40
C VAL A 337 14.99 1.28 2.04
N LEU A 338 14.47 0.05 1.94
CA LEU A 338 14.42 -0.66 0.67
C LEU A 338 13.37 -0.03 -0.27
N TYR A 339 12.34 0.63 0.28
CA TYR A 339 11.39 1.40 -0.53
C TYR A 339 12.03 2.67 -1.13
N ILE A 340 12.91 3.36 -0.39
CA ILE A 340 13.71 4.47 -0.94
C ILE A 340 14.60 3.98 -2.09
N PHE A 341 15.24 2.82 -1.92
CA PHE A 341 15.98 2.17 -2.99
C PHE A 341 15.08 1.85 -4.20
N HIS A 342 13.86 1.37 -3.96
CA HIS A 342 12.87 1.10 -5.00
C HIS A 342 12.53 2.36 -5.79
N ILE A 343 12.26 3.49 -5.14
CA ILE A 343 12.01 4.80 -5.79
C ILE A 343 13.18 5.15 -6.72
N PHE A 344 14.41 5.07 -6.20
CA PHE A 344 15.61 5.36 -7.01
C PHE A 344 15.73 4.42 -8.22
N MET A 345 15.49 3.13 -8.04
CA MET A 345 15.55 2.15 -9.12
C MET A 345 14.49 2.39 -10.18
N VAL A 346 13.26 2.75 -9.78
CA VAL A 346 12.21 3.11 -10.74
C VAL A 346 12.62 4.33 -11.57
N SER A 347 13.13 5.38 -10.92
CA SER A 347 13.68 6.56 -11.59
C SER A 347 14.78 6.19 -12.58
N PHE A 348 15.74 5.38 -12.13
CA PHE A 348 16.88 4.97 -12.95
C PHE A 348 16.45 4.12 -14.15
N ILE A 349 15.58 3.14 -13.96
CA ILE A 349 15.05 2.28 -15.04
C ILE A 349 14.29 3.13 -16.06
N SER A 350 13.46 4.08 -15.61
CA SER A 350 12.73 5.00 -16.50
C SER A 350 13.68 5.81 -17.36
N ALA A 351 14.74 6.35 -16.78
CA ALA A 351 15.77 7.10 -17.52
C ALA A 351 16.53 6.22 -18.52
N VAL A 352 16.91 5.01 -18.13
CA VAL A 352 17.62 4.06 -19.00
C VAL A 352 16.75 3.66 -20.20
N LEU A 353 15.50 3.28 -19.98
CA LEU A 353 14.56 2.93 -21.05
C LEU A 353 14.34 4.10 -22.01
N SER A 354 14.17 5.31 -21.48
CA SER A 354 14.06 6.53 -22.27
C SER A 354 15.33 6.80 -23.09
N GLY A 355 16.51 6.65 -22.49
CA GLY A 355 17.79 6.82 -23.17
C GLY A 355 18.00 5.88 -24.36
N PHE A 356 17.44 4.67 -24.30
CA PHE A 356 17.41 3.72 -25.41
C PHE A 356 16.21 3.91 -26.35
N GLY A 357 15.36 4.93 -26.15
CA GLY A 357 14.18 5.18 -26.95
C GLY A 357 13.09 4.10 -26.83
N VAL A 358 13.12 3.34 -25.74
CA VAL A 358 12.10 2.30 -25.46
C VAL A 358 10.85 2.95 -24.90
N THR A 359 9.78 2.93 -25.69
CA THR A 359 8.47 3.48 -25.32
C THR A 359 7.40 2.44 -25.61
N LEU A 360 6.64 2.02 -24.59
CA LEU A 360 5.58 1.01 -24.66
C LEU A 360 4.41 1.45 -23.79
N GLY A 361 3.25 1.64 -24.42
CA GLY A 361 1.98 1.79 -23.71
C GLY A 361 1.36 0.44 -23.38
N PHE A 362 0.09 0.43 -23.04
CA PHE A 362 -0.65 -0.75 -22.61
C PHE A 362 -2.10 -0.69 -23.12
N SER A 363 -2.84 -1.79 -22.99
CA SER A 363 -4.27 -1.85 -23.29
C SER A 363 -5.04 -1.01 -22.28
N PHE A 364 -5.57 0.12 -22.75
CA PHE A 364 -6.27 1.08 -21.88
C PHE A 364 -7.77 0.86 -21.89
N MET A 365 -8.37 0.78 -20.69
CA MET A 365 -9.78 0.46 -20.50
C MET A 365 -10.69 1.68 -20.30
N GLY A 366 -10.19 2.88 -20.52
CA GLY A 366 -10.99 4.12 -20.48
C GLY A 366 -11.16 4.74 -19.08
N SER A 367 -10.58 4.17 -18.03
CA SER A 367 -10.62 4.69 -16.66
C SER A 367 -9.25 4.61 -15.98
N LEU A 368 -8.86 5.68 -15.29
CA LEU A 368 -7.63 5.72 -14.49
C LEU A 368 -7.59 4.66 -13.38
N PHE A 369 -8.73 4.33 -12.80
CA PHE A 369 -8.81 3.34 -11.72
C PHE A 369 -8.65 1.91 -12.22
N THR A 370 -8.92 1.69 -13.49
CA THR A 370 -8.89 0.38 -14.13
C THR A 370 -7.71 0.21 -15.08
N ALA A 371 -6.88 1.23 -15.24
CA ALA A 371 -5.68 1.17 -16.06
C ALA A 371 -4.61 0.30 -15.37
N THR A 372 -4.12 -0.69 -16.08
CA THR A 372 -3.15 -1.67 -15.58
C THR A 372 -1.96 -1.78 -16.54
N PRO A 373 -1.01 -0.84 -16.48
CA PRO A 373 0.15 -0.86 -17.35
C PRO A 373 1.14 -1.99 -16.98
N GLY A 374 1.82 -2.55 -17.99
CA GLY A 374 2.91 -3.48 -17.78
C GLY A 374 2.49 -4.95 -17.59
N SER A 375 1.36 -5.36 -18.19
CA SER A 375 0.93 -6.76 -18.24
C SER A 375 1.81 -7.61 -19.17
N ILE A 376 2.14 -8.82 -18.76
CA ILE A 376 2.86 -9.78 -19.60
C ILE A 376 2.03 -10.17 -20.84
N ILE A 377 0.70 -10.13 -20.75
CA ILE A 377 -0.21 -10.43 -21.88
C ILE A 377 -0.05 -9.37 -22.95
N ASP A 378 -0.07 -8.10 -22.55
CA ASP A 378 0.14 -6.98 -23.48
C ASP A 378 1.55 -7.04 -24.09
N LEU A 379 2.57 -7.38 -23.30
CA LEU A 379 3.94 -7.52 -23.79
C LEU A 379 4.03 -8.61 -24.88
N ILE A 380 3.47 -9.79 -24.64
CA ILE A 380 3.46 -10.90 -25.61
C ILE A 380 2.70 -10.51 -26.88
N ALA A 381 1.58 -9.80 -26.75
CA ALA A 381 0.83 -9.32 -27.90
C ALA A 381 1.62 -8.29 -28.73
N LEU A 382 2.31 -7.36 -28.06
CA LEU A 382 3.15 -6.36 -28.70
C LEU A 382 4.39 -6.96 -29.40
N MET A 383 4.91 -8.09 -28.93
CA MET A 383 6.03 -8.81 -29.60
C MET A 383 5.70 -9.25 -31.04
N ARG A 384 4.42 -9.35 -31.39
CA ARG A 384 4.01 -9.67 -32.76
C ARG A 384 4.24 -8.52 -33.74
N ASN A 385 4.45 -7.30 -33.24
CA ASN A 385 4.73 -6.14 -34.08
C ASN A 385 6.25 -6.00 -34.30
N PRO A 386 6.77 -6.14 -35.54
CA PRO A 386 8.21 -6.12 -35.81
C PRO A 386 8.86 -4.78 -35.48
N ILE A 387 8.13 -3.65 -35.55
CA ILE A 387 8.65 -2.32 -35.22
C ILE A 387 8.93 -2.18 -33.70
N ILE A 388 8.14 -2.87 -32.87
CA ILE A 388 8.23 -2.80 -31.41
C ILE A 388 9.17 -3.88 -30.87
N PHE A 389 9.39 -4.95 -31.63
CA PHE A 389 10.14 -6.13 -31.18
C PHE A 389 11.54 -5.80 -30.68
N GLU A 390 12.29 -4.95 -31.39
CA GLU A 390 13.64 -4.54 -30.98
C GLU A 390 13.61 -3.80 -29.62
N LYS A 391 12.65 -2.90 -29.45
CA LYS A 391 12.46 -2.17 -28.18
C LYS A 391 12.14 -3.13 -27.03
N ILE A 392 11.35 -4.18 -27.28
CA ILE A 392 11.03 -5.21 -26.28
C ILE A 392 12.29 -5.99 -25.91
N MET A 393 13.19 -6.30 -26.85
CA MET A 393 14.44 -6.99 -26.52
C MET A 393 15.32 -6.18 -25.56
N ILE A 394 15.41 -4.87 -25.77
CA ILE A 394 16.11 -3.97 -24.82
C ILE A 394 15.40 -3.96 -23.46
N LEU A 395 14.08 -3.87 -23.44
CA LEU A 395 13.29 -3.90 -22.20
C LEU A 395 13.51 -5.21 -21.42
N LEU A 396 13.54 -6.36 -22.10
CA LEU A 396 13.80 -7.65 -21.47
C LEU A 396 15.20 -7.71 -20.85
N LEU A 397 16.21 -7.15 -21.52
CA LEU A 397 17.57 -7.07 -20.97
C LEU A 397 17.62 -6.20 -19.71
N VAL A 398 17.04 -4.99 -19.77
CA VAL A 398 16.92 -4.09 -18.62
C VAL A 398 16.13 -4.77 -17.48
N GLY A 399 15.06 -5.48 -17.84
CA GLY A 399 14.24 -6.26 -16.89
C GLY A 399 15.04 -7.35 -16.17
N LEU A 400 15.86 -8.10 -16.90
CA LEU A 400 16.72 -9.13 -16.31
C LEU A 400 17.75 -8.53 -15.33
N LEU A 401 18.35 -7.42 -15.69
CA LEU A 401 19.27 -6.71 -14.79
C LEU A 401 18.56 -6.19 -13.54
N ALA A 402 17.35 -5.64 -13.71
CA ALA A 402 16.50 -5.23 -12.59
C ALA A 402 16.13 -6.43 -11.70
N PHE A 403 15.76 -7.58 -12.28
CA PHE A 403 15.47 -8.81 -11.53
C PHE A 403 16.65 -9.22 -10.64
N ILE A 404 17.84 -9.29 -11.20
CA ILE A 404 19.06 -9.65 -10.46
C ILE A 404 19.29 -8.67 -9.29
N THR A 405 19.19 -7.38 -9.57
CA THR A 405 19.42 -6.32 -8.58
C THR A 405 18.39 -6.39 -7.44
N TYR A 406 17.10 -6.48 -7.75
CA TYR A 406 16.04 -6.57 -6.74
C TYR A 406 16.14 -7.85 -5.91
N PHE A 407 16.42 -9.00 -6.53
CA PHE A 407 16.56 -10.26 -5.82
C PHE A 407 17.67 -10.21 -4.77
N PHE A 408 18.88 -9.79 -5.17
CA PHE A 408 20.01 -9.77 -4.27
C PHE A 408 19.90 -8.68 -3.20
N MET A 409 19.41 -7.48 -3.55
CA MET A 409 19.20 -6.39 -2.59
C MET A 409 18.14 -6.76 -1.54
N THR A 410 17.04 -7.37 -1.96
CA THR A 410 16.01 -7.86 -1.04
C THR A 410 16.56 -8.92 -0.10
N ARG A 411 17.20 -9.95 -0.64
CA ARG A 411 17.78 -11.03 0.15
C ARG A 411 18.83 -10.51 1.14
N PHE A 412 19.71 -9.61 0.70
CA PHE A 412 20.73 -8.99 1.55
C PHE A 412 20.08 -8.18 2.69
N TYR A 413 19.12 -7.31 2.36
CA TYR A 413 18.49 -6.42 3.34
C TYR A 413 17.76 -7.21 4.43
N TYR A 414 16.84 -8.12 4.06
CA TYR A 414 16.05 -8.87 5.03
C TYR A 414 16.90 -9.81 5.89
N ARG A 415 17.97 -10.39 5.33
CA ARG A 415 18.93 -11.20 6.11
C ARG A 415 19.73 -10.36 7.10
N LYS A 416 20.28 -9.22 6.65
CA LYS A 416 21.10 -8.35 7.49
C LYS A 416 20.30 -7.71 8.62
N MET A 417 19.06 -7.32 8.35
CA MET A 417 18.17 -6.68 9.33
C MET A 417 17.43 -7.68 10.21
N ALA A 418 17.55 -8.99 9.94
CA ALA A 418 16.84 -10.07 10.63
C ALA A 418 15.33 -9.80 10.75
N ILE A 419 14.73 -9.23 9.68
CA ILE A 419 13.31 -8.93 9.62
C ILE A 419 12.58 -10.18 9.15
N ASP A 420 11.76 -10.75 10.01
CA ASP A 420 10.98 -11.93 9.73
C ASP A 420 9.53 -11.54 9.42
N VAL A 421 9.22 -11.37 8.14
CA VAL A 421 7.89 -10.94 7.66
C VAL A 421 6.97 -12.13 7.40
N LEU A 422 7.53 -13.26 7.03
CA LEU A 422 6.80 -14.40 6.45
C LEU A 422 6.92 -15.70 7.26
N ASN A 423 7.68 -15.74 8.33
CA ASN A 423 7.64 -16.89 9.23
C ASN A 423 6.33 -16.87 10.03
N ILE A 424 5.31 -17.42 9.42
CA ILE A 424 4.05 -17.73 10.07
C ILE A 424 4.25 -19.07 10.84
N GLY A 425 4.91 -18.99 11.98
CA GLY A 425 4.49 -19.86 13.06
C GLY A 425 3.13 -19.31 13.47
N THR A 426 2.12 -20.17 13.60
CA THR A 426 0.88 -19.72 14.22
C THR A 426 1.30 -19.00 15.50
N LYS A 427 0.60 -17.92 15.84
CA LYS A 427 0.87 -17.15 17.07
C LYS A 427 0.98 -18.12 18.26
N GLN A 428 0.20 -19.17 18.23
CA GLN A 428 0.16 -20.28 19.15
C GLN A 428 1.42 -21.17 19.09
N GLU A 429 1.92 -21.56 17.92
CA GLU A 429 3.14 -22.39 17.79
C GLU A 429 4.39 -21.65 18.30
N ARG A 430 4.49 -20.33 18.07
CA ARG A 430 5.58 -19.51 18.61
C ARG A 430 5.53 -19.38 20.13
N ILE A 431 4.34 -19.34 20.70
CA ILE A 431 4.18 -19.25 22.15
C ILE A 431 4.44 -20.60 22.80
N VAL A 432 3.97 -21.69 22.21
CA VAL A 432 4.30 -23.05 22.66
C VAL A 432 5.82 -23.27 22.66
N GLU A 433 6.49 -22.94 21.55
CA GLU A 433 7.95 -23.04 21.46
C GLU A 433 8.66 -22.10 22.45
N PHE A 434 8.11 -20.89 22.67
CA PHE A 434 8.64 -19.96 23.67
C PHE A 434 8.50 -20.49 25.09
N VAL A 435 7.35 -21.05 25.43
CA VAL A 435 7.08 -21.68 26.72
C VAL A 435 7.99 -22.90 26.93
N GLU A 436 8.18 -23.73 25.89
CA GLU A 436 9.14 -24.86 25.96
C GLU A 436 10.55 -24.38 26.25
N ARG A 437 10.98 -23.22 25.72
CA ARG A 437 12.31 -22.65 26.01
C ARG A 437 12.44 -22.06 27.43
N LEU A 438 11.30 -21.82 28.10
CA LEU A 438 11.25 -21.45 29.52
C LEU A 438 11.19 -22.67 30.44
N GLY A 439 11.16 -23.87 29.88
CA GLY A 439 11.06 -25.13 30.63
C GLY A 439 9.64 -25.69 30.74
N GLY A 440 8.70 -25.21 29.92
CA GLY A 440 7.29 -25.60 29.91
C GLY A 440 6.37 -24.71 30.76
N LEU A 441 5.05 -24.86 30.59
CA LEU A 441 4.06 -24.10 31.37
C LEU A 441 4.19 -24.38 32.88
N ASP A 442 4.52 -25.60 33.24
CA ASP A 442 4.70 -26.04 34.63
C ASP A 442 5.86 -25.35 35.36
N ASN A 443 6.78 -24.79 34.59
CA ASN A 443 7.93 -24.07 35.12
C ASN A 443 7.67 -22.58 35.33
N ILE A 444 6.52 -22.05 34.85
CA ILE A 444 6.16 -20.63 34.95
C ILE A 444 5.33 -20.40 36.19
N GLU A 445 5.90 -19.74 37.19
CA GLU A 445 5.22 -19.33 38.42
C GLU A 445 4.35 -18.09 38.18
N ALA A 446 4.90 -17.06 37.53
CA ALA A 446 4.20 -15.82 37.24
C ALA A 446 4.80 -15.14 36.02
N ILE A 447 3.95 -14.43 35.26
CA ILE A 447 4.38 -13.63 34.15
C ILE A 447 3.72 -12.25 34.18
N SER A 448 4.53 -11.22 33.97
CA SER A 448 4.06 -9.84 33.84
C SER A 448 4.82 -9.13 32.71
N SER A 449 4.26 -8.06 32.16
CA SER A 449 4.96 -7.31 31.14
C SER A 449 4.94 -5.81 31.38
N THR A 450 5.96 -5.18 30.87
CA THR A 450 6.03 -3.75 30.59
C THR A 450 5.95 -3.56 29.07
N PRO A 451 5.82 -2.33 28.53
CA PRO A 451 5.71 -2.12 27.10
C PRO A 451 6.86 -2.72 26.24
N THR A 452 8.00 -3.01 26.85
CA THR A 452 9.19 -3.51 26.14
C THR A 452 9.83 -4.75 26.73
N ARG A 453 9.34 -5.25 27.87
CA ARG A 453 9.95 -6.36 28.63
C ARG A 453 8.89 -7.29 29.18
N VAL A 454 9.21 -8.57 29.21
CA VAL A 454 8.43 -9.61 29.92
C VAL A 454 9.23 -10.02 31.13
N HIS A 455 8.60 -10.02 32.30
CA HIS A 455 9.14 -10.52 33.55
C HIS A 455 8.54 -11.91 33.75
N VAL A 456 9.38 -12.92 33.84
CA VAL A 456 8.98 -14.32 34.03
C VAL A 456 9.60 -14.82 35.31
N ASN A 457 8.78 -15.25 36.27
CA ASN A 457 9.23 -15.98 37.43
C ASN A 457 9.14 -17.46 37.12
N LEU A 458 10.18 -18.22 37.43
CA LEU A 458 10.31 -19.64 37.15
C LEU A 458 10.50 -20.43 38.45
N TYR A 459 9.87 -21.61 38.57
CA TYR A 459 10.12 -22.54 39.66
C TYR A 459 11.53 -23.13 39.58
N ASP A 460 12.00 -23.48 38.34
CA ASP A 460 13.31 -24.02 38.06
C ASP A 460 14.00 -23.19 37.00
N ARG A 461 15.08 -22.49 37.35
CA ARG A 461 15.78 -21.55 36.47
C ARG A 461 16.74 -22.25 35.53
N ASP A 462 17.18 -23.45 35.88
CA ASP A 462 18.16 -24.17 35.07
C ASP A 462 17.55 -24.75 33.80
N LYS A 463 16.21 -24.83 33.74
CA LYS A 463 15.46 -25.28 32.56
C LYS A 463 15.38 -24.26 31.43
N ILE A 464 15.85 -23.02 31.63
CA ILE A 464 15.78 -21.98 30.59
C ILE A 464 16.77 -22.24 29.46
N ASN A 465 16.29 -22.19 28.23
CA ASN A 465 17.13 -22.24 27.04
C ASN A 465 17.41 -20.84 26.47
N VAL A 466 18.42 -20.16 27.02
CA VAL A 466 18.81 -18.79 26.66
C VAL A 466 19.10 -18.66 25.15
N ALA A 467 19.84 -19.62 24.57
CA ALA A 467 20.17 -19.60 23.14
C ALA A 467 18.91 -19.77 22.26
N GLY A 468 17.94 -20.56 22.70
CA GLY A 468 16.64 -20.73 22.05
C GLY A 468 15.81 -19.45 22.08
N LEU A 469 15.76 -18.75 23.21
CA LEU A 469 15.04 -17.50 23.39
C LEU A 469 15.60 -16.36 22.51
N HIS A 470 16.90 -16.27 22.37
CA HIS A 470 17.51 -15.29 21.43
C HIS A 470 17.12 -15.55 19.97
N ARG A 471 16.97 -16.81 19.57
CA ARG A 471 16.49 -17.17 18.21
C ARG A 471 15.03 -16.76 17.98
N GLN A 472 14.26 -16.63 19.04
CA GLN A 472 12.84 -16.21 18.98
C GLN A 472 12.63 -14.70 19.11
N GLY A 473 13.70 -13.91 19.07
CA GLY A 473 13.63 -12.45 19.05
C GLY A 473 13.78 -11.79 20.42
N VAL A 474 14.16 -12.51 21.47
CA VAL A 474 14.55 -11.91 22.74
C VAL A 474 15.89 -11.21 22.55
N THR A 475 15.90 -9.88 22.66
CA THR A 475 17.08 -9.06 22.41
C THR A 475 18.03 -9.01 23.61
N ARG A 476 17.48 -9.12 24.81
CA ARG A 476 18.26 -9.09 26.06
C ARG A 476 17.58 -9.93 27.13
N ILE A 477 18.35 -10.72 27.83
CA ILE A 477 17.92 -11.51 28.99
C ILE A 477 18.70 -11.01 30.21
N VAL A 478 17.99 -10.65 31.27
CA VAL A 478 18.58 -10.21 32.54
C VAL A 478 18.03 -11.11 33.62
N GLU A 479 18.92 -11.79 34.32
CA GLU A 479 18.57 -12.62 35.46
C GLU A 479 18.20 -11.76 36.69
N THR A 480 17.18 -12.16 37.43
CA THR A 480 16.72 -11.51 38.66
C THR A 480 16.64 -12.54 39.79
N ARG A 481 16.37 -12.09 41.02
CA ARG A 481 16.28 -12.99 42.19
C ARG A 481 15.16 -14.04 42.08
N SER A 482 14.09 -13.74 41.33
CA SER A 482 12.91 -14.61 41.17
C SER A 482 12.72 -15.19 39.78
N GLY A 483 13.53 -14.81 38.79
CA GLY A 483 13.38 -15.28 37.41
C GLY A 483 14.16 -14.44 36.41
N PHE A 484 13.56 -14.12 35.27
CA PHE A 484 14.23 -13.43 34.17
C PHE A 484 13.41 -12.26 33.65
N ILE A 485 14.12 -11.21 33.21
CA ILE A 485 13.56 -10.10 32.44
C ILE A 485 13.99 -10.28 30.99
N LEU A 486 13.03 -10.50 30.12
CA LEU A 486 13.20 -10.74 28.70
C LEU A 486 12.79 -9.51 27.91
N SER A 487 13.69 -8.95 27.11
CA SER A 487 13.39 -7.77 26.29
C SER A 487 12.91 -8.20 24.91
N PHE A 488 11.61 -7.93 24.62
CA PHE A 488 10.94 -8.24 23.36
C PHE A 488 10.53 -7.00 22.56
N GLY A 489 10.70 -5.82 23.13
CA GLY A 489 10.08 -4.61 22.61
C GLY A 489 8.55 -4.67 22.75
N SER A 490 7.83 -4.15 21.75
CA SER A 490 6.36 -4.02 21.80
C SER A 490 5.59 -5.35 21.78
N ALA A 491 6.23 -6.48 21.49
CA ALA A 491 5.62 -7.81 21.55
C ALA A 491 5.42 -8.33 22.99
N SER A 492 6.00 -7.69 23.99
CA SER A 492 5.98 -8.12 25.40
C SER A 492 4.58 -8.35 25.94
N TYR A 493 3.64 -7.45 25.65
CA TYR A 493 2.25 -7.56 26.10
C TYR A 493 1.49 -8.71 25.44
N ILE A 494 1.79 -8.99 24.17
CA ILE A 494 1.17 -10.09 23.42
C ILE A 494 1.62 -11.42 23.99
N VAL A 495 2.92 -11.57 24.25
CA VAL A 495 3.50 -12.78 24.86
C VAL A 495 2.92 -13.04 26.24
N GLN A 496 2.81 -12.00 27.07
CA GLN A 496 2.18 -12.13 28.39
C GLN A 496 0.73 -12.61 28.31
N ASN A 497 -0.11 -11.96 27.49
CA ASN A 497 -1.53 -12.31 27.38
C ASN A 497 -1.75 -13.74 26.91
N GLU A 498 -0.99 -14.19 25.94
CA GLU A 498 -1.14 -15.53 25.39
C GLU A 498 -0.67 -16.61 26.40
N ILE A 499 0.39 -16.34 27.15
CA ILE A 499 0.85 -17.26 28.21
C ILE A 499 -0.17 -17.27 29.36
N ASN A 500 -0.69 -16.12 29.77
CA ASN A 500 -1.75 -16.05 30.78
C ASN A 500 -3.02 -16.81 30.34
N ASN A 501 -3.42 -16.68 29.06
CA ASN A 501 -4.54 -17.43 28.52
C ASN A 501 -4.26 -18.94 28.51
N ALA A 502 -3.03 -19.36 28.20
CA ALA A 502 -2.64 -20.78 28.27
C ALA A 502 -2.67 -21.32 29.71
N LEU A 503 -2.19 -20.53 30.68
CA LEU A 503 -2.25 -20.87 32.11
C LEU A 503 -3.70 -20.93 32.62
N MET A 504 -4.56 -19.97 32.29
CA MET A 504 -5.99 -19.98 32.68
C MET A 504 -6.75 -21.17 32.08
N ASN A 505 -6.52 -21.46 30.78
CA ASN A 505 -7.18 -22.60 30.14
C ASN A 505 -6.77 -23.95 30.72
N ARG A 506 -5.62 -24.03 31.35
CA ARG A 506 -5.16 -25.21 32.08
C ARG A 506 -5.91 -25.35 33.40
N VAL A 507 -5.99 -24.27 34.19
CA VAL A 507 -6.72 -24.30 35.49
C VAL A 507 -8.18 -24.70 35.27
N ILE A 508 -8.84 -24.16 34.22
CA ILE A 508 -10.23 -24.51 33.87
C ILE A 508 -10.36 -26.00 33.46
N LYS A 509 -9.35 -26.59 32.85
CA LYS A 509 -9.37 -28.02 32.49
C LYS A 509 -9.17 -28.91 33.72
N GLU A 510 -8.25 -28.53 34.59
CA GLU A 510 -8.00 -29.25 35.84
C GLU A 510 -9.24 -29.21 36.78
N ASP A 511 -9.94 -28.05 36.87
CA ASP A 511 -11.19 -27.89 37.64
C ASP A 511 -12.39 -28.67 37.04
N ASN A 512 -12.38 -29.03 35.77
CA ASN A 512 -13.44 -29.80 35.11
C ASN A 512 -13.18 -31.32 35.09
N GLU A 513 -11.99 -31.77 35.49
CA GLU A 513 -11.59 -33.18 35.58
C GLU A 513 -11.61 -33.70 37.03
N GLU A 514 -11.79 -32.81 38.05
CA GLU A 514 -12.13 -33.15 39.43
C GLU A 514 -13.67 -33.13 39.64
#